data_66b895f4a2058cbcb162c95c4939e0c9
#
_entry.id   66b895f4a2058cbcb162c95c4939e0c9
#
_cell.length_a   1.000
_cell.length_b   1.000
_cell.length_c   1.000
_cell.angle_alpha   90.00
_cell.angle_beta   90.00
_cell.angle_gamma   90.00
#
_symmetry.space_group_name_H-M   'P 1'
#
loop_
_entity.id
_entity.type
_entity.pdbx_description
1 polymer ?
#
loop_
_entity_poly.entity_id
_entity_poly.type
_entity_poly.pdbx_seq_one_letter_code
_entity_poly.pdbx_strand_id
1 'polypeptide(L)'
;MNFNHAIPLLIWLAVGSSLQAAPPSERQLAKWLKQFPAADANRDGKLTVEEATDFQKKLRSAASRQGVKKKFNVDPGWDADRFPEHAVSYRSPEEIVAIYKEKVGDNKRVVTSYEKPTDGSLRIVGTGHSFMAPGYQTFPLIARAAGLEPPPLFTHTGGGMTGSTRYKWEQENGIFQFDGKPVPKLLTSIANAEWDAMMWGPYFQDRPEYYSCWIDFCLKYNPKMVFYLSDAWPQLDQLDEIPTSEDELTSELFVRLGKEKHAIYGTLIGILNEQYPEKVFVLPTSDAMVLAVQAYHRDELPGVEGVHRYVGRKGRSLWNDRLGHLGSGFGNLEGYVFYATIYGQSPELIEGDVPFKTRSDYPSRELDRMFRKIAWQAVIGNPLSGHTDKNSNGISDNRE
;
A
#
# COMPACT_ATOMS: atom_id res chain seq x y z
N MET A 1 -20.14 3.55 17.62
CA MET A 1 -20.09 2.17 17.07
C MET A 1 -18.88 2.08 16.17
N ASN A 2 -17.91 1.23 16.52
CA ASN A 2 -16.66 1.10 15.77
C ASN A 2 -16.91 0.41 14.42
N PHE A 3 -16.81 1.16 13.33
CA PHE A 3 -16.84 0.63 11.94
C PHE A 3 -15.51 0.05 11.47
N ASN A 4 -14.63 -0.22 12.40
CA ASN A 4 -13.27 -0.73 12.11
C ASN A 4 -13.22 -2.13 11.47
N HIS A 5 -14.35 -2.67 10.96
CA HIS A 5 -14.41 -4.09 10.59
C HIS A 5 -15.29 -4.37 9.34
N ALA A 6 -15.49 -3.39 8.45
CA ALA A 6 -16.30 -3.58 7.23
C ALA A 6 -15.65 -4.44 6.14
N ILE A 7 -14.35 -4.64 6.23
CA ILE A 7 -13.54 -5.26 5.18
C ILE A 7 -13.78 -6.77 5.00
N PRO A 8 -13.95 -7.59 6.06
CA PRO A 8 -14.22 -9.02 5.84
C PRO A 8 -15.48 -9.29 5.01
N LEU A 9 -16.48 -8.41 5.09
CA LEU A 9 -17.71 -8.53 4.30
C LEU A 9 -17.50 -8.13 2.83
N LEU A 10 -16.60 -7.17 2.57
CA LEU A 10 -16.26 -6.70 1.23
C LEU A 10 -15.47 -7.74 0.42
N ILE A 11 -14.64 -8.54 1.07
CA ILE A 11 -13.76 -9.52 0.43
C ILE A 11 -14.54 -10.62 -0.28
N TRP A 12 -15.63 -11.10 0.32
CA TRP A 12 -16.34 -12.27 -0.21
C TRP A 12 -17.06 -12.03 -1.53
N LEU A 13 -17.39 -10.80 -1.88
CA LEU A 13 -18.22 -10.46 -3.04
C LEU A 13 -17.48 -9.80 -4.21
N ALA A 14 -16.20 -9.48 -4.06
CA ALA A 14 -15.37 -9.02 -5.20
C ALA A 14 -15.05 -10.16 -6.20
N VAL A 15 -15.31 -11.42 -5.85
CA VAL A 15 -15.04 -12.63 -6.67
C VAL A 15 -16.22 -13.00 -7.58
N GLY A 16 -17.14 -12.11 -7.85
CA GLY A 16 -18.34 -12.38 -8.64
C GLY A 16 -18.17 -12.17 -10.14
N SER A 17 -17.28 -12.89 -10.79
CA SER A 17 -17.45 -13.36 -12.17
C SER A 17 -16.26 -14.25 -12.59
N SER A 18 -16.27 -15.50 -12.17
CA SER A 18 -15.82 -16.73 -12.82
C SER A 18 -15.14 -17.81 -11.95
N LEU A 19 -14.98 -17.62 -10.64
CA LEU A 19 -14.59 -18.71 -9.74
C LEU A 19 -15.49 -18.64 -8.49
N GLN A 20 -16.33 -19.64 -8.28
CA GLN A 20 -17.18 -19.77 -7.09
C GLN A 20 -16.29 -19.88 -5.84
N ALA A 21 -16.08 -18.75 -5.15
CA ALA A 21 -15.55 -18.78 -3.79
C ALA A 21 -16.56 -19.53 -2.91
N ALA A 22 -16.09 -20.39 -2.04
CA ALA A 22 -16.96 -21.08 -1.08
C ALA A 22 -17.74 -20.03 -0.25
N PRO A 23 -19.03 -20.26 0.02
CA PRO A 23 -19.80 -19.34 0.85
C PRO A 23 -19.17 -19.20 2.24
N PRO A 24 -19.29 -18.02 2.89
CA PRO A 24 -18.74 -17.81 4.22
C PRO A 24 -19.32 -18.80 5.22
N SER A 25 -18.48 -19.28 6.13
CA SER A 25 -18.92 -20.19 7.19
C SER A 25 -19.85 -19.47 8.18
N GLU A 26 -20.70 -20.24 8.88
CA GLU A 26 -21.57 -19.70 9.94
C GLU A 26 -20.79 -18.93 11.01
N ARG A 27 -19.58 -19.38 11.33
CA ARG A 27 -18.69 -18.70 12.27
C ARG A 27 -18.23 -17.33 11.75
N GLN A 28 -17.96 -17.22 10.46
CA GLN A 28 -17.63 -15.95 9.83
C GLN A 28 -18.83 -15.00 9.82
N LEU A 29 -20.01 -15.50 9.49
CA LEU A 29 -21.25 -14.72 9.53
C LEU A 29 -21.57 -14.23 10.94
N ALA A 30 -21.42 -15.07 11.95
CA ALA A 30 -21.59 -14.68 13.36
C ALA A 30 -20.58 -13.61 13.80
N LYS A 31 -19.33 -13.69 13.34
CA LYS A 31 -18.32 -12.66 13.58
C LYS A 31 -18.70 -11.34 12.92
N TRP A 32 -19.16 -11.39 11.67
CA TRP A 32 -19.62 -10.20 10.95
C TRP A 32 -20.86 -9.57 11.58
N LEU A 33 -21.80 -10.36 12.06
CA LEU A 33 -22.96 -9.84 12.78
C LEU A 33 -22.59 -9.03 14.03
N LYS A 34 -21.59 -9.52 14.80
CA LYS A 34 -21.08 -8.76 15.95
C LYS A 34 -20.46 -7.43 15.55
N GLN A 35 -19.86 -7.38 14.37
CA GLN A 35 -19.20 -6.19 13.84
C GLN A 35 -20.18 -5.24 13.16
N PHE A 36 -21.21 -5.80 12.53
CA PHE A 36 -22.24 -5.08 11.77
C PHE A 36 -23.65 -5.51 12.17
N PRO A 37 -24.11 -5.16 13.36
CA PRO A 37 -25.48 -5.48 13.76
C PRO A 37 -26.55 -4.97 12.79
N ALA A 38 -26.26 -3.90 12.05
CA ALA A 38 -27.14 -3.34 11.03
C ALA A 38 -27.21 -4.18 9.74
N ALA A 39 -26.37 -5.19 9.59
CA ALA A 39 -26.44 -6.12 8.46
C ALA A 39 -27.56 -7.17 8.66
N ASP A 40 -27.95 -7.47 9.87
CA ASP A 40 -29.11 -8.28 10.23
C ASP A 40 -30.38 -7.45 9.99
N ALA A 41 -30.96 -7.60 8.81
CA ALA A 41 -32.07 -6.77 8.36
C ALA A 41 -33.40 -7.16 9.06
N ASN A 42 -33.59 -8.44 9.36
CA ASN A 42 -34.77 -8.97 10.00
C ASN A 42 -34.68 -8.96 11.53
N ARG A 43 -33.51 -8.70 12.09
CA ARG A 43 -33.18 -8.62 13.52
C ARG A 43 -33.43 -9.93 14.29
N ASP A 44 -33.21 -11.06 13.63
CA ASP A 44 -33.38 -12.37 14.26
C ASP A 44 -32.16 -12.85 15.04
N GLY A 45 -31.08 -12.05 15.03
CA GLY A 45 -29.81 -12.34 15.72
C GLY A 45 -28.90 -13.27 14.94
N LYS A 46 -29.18 -13.54 13.65
CA LYS A 46 -28.35 -14.31 12.75
C LYS A 46 -28.08 -13.50 11.49
N LEU A 47 -26.89 -13.62 10.93
CA LEU A 47 -26.56 -13.01 9.64
C LEU A 47 -26.55 -14.08 8.56
N THR A 48 -27.42 -13.95 7.59
CA THR A 48 -27.42 -14.80 6.39
C THR A 48 -26.47 -14.27 5.34
N VAL A 49 -26.07 -15.12 4.40
CA VAL A 49 -25.24 -14.71 3.24
C VAL A 49 -25.95 -13.64 2.41
N GLU A 50 -27.26 -13.75 2.29
CA GLU A 50 -28.09 -12.83 1.52
C GLU A 50 -28.13 -11.44 2.19
N GLU A 51 -28.37 -11.38 3.48
CA GLU A 51 -28.33 -10.12 4.25
C GLU A 51 -26.95 -9.48 4.25
N ALA A 52 -25.91 -10.28 4.41
CA ALA A 52 -24.53 -9.81 4.28
C ALA A 52 -24.26 -9.21 2.89
N THR A 53 -24.76 -9.85 1.83
CA THR A 53 -24.65 -9.39 0.44
C THR A 53 -25.41 -8.08 0.21
N ASP A 54 -26.64 -8.00 0.70
CA ASP A 54 -27.48 -6.81 0.53
C ASP A 54 -26.99 -5.63 1.35
N PHE A 55 -26.49 -5.88 2.55
CA PHE A 55 -25.84 -4.86 3.34
C PHE A 55 -24.62 -4.30 2.65
N GLN A 56 -23.81 -5.16 2.02
CA GLN A 56 -22.66 -4.74 1.24
C GLN A 56 -23.06 -3.94 -0.02
N LYS A 57 -24.10 -4.37 -0.75
CA LYS A 57 -24.61 -3.58 -1.88
C LYS A 57 -25.04 -2.19 -1.45
N LYS A 58 -25.71 -2.07 -0.27
CA LYS A 58 -26.08 -0.78 0.33
C LYS A 58 -24.85 0.05 0.68
N LEU A 59 -23.80 -0.55 1.24
CA LEU A 59 -22.55 0.14 1.52
C LEU A 59 -21.84 0.61 0.23
N ARG A 60 -21.79 -0.24 -0.80
CA ARG A 60 -21.25 0.13 -2.13
C ARG A 60 -22.06 1.25 -2.79
N SER A 61 -23.38 1.16 -2.77
CA SER A 61 -24.24 2.20 -3.34
C SER A 61 -24.18 3.51 -2.54
N ALA A 62 -23.95 3.45 -1.25
CA ALA A 62 -23.68 4.63 -0.42
C ALA A 62 -22.30 5.22 -0.75
N ALA A 63 -21.27 4.39 -0.93
CA ALA A 63 -19.94 4.81 -1.33
C ALA A 63 -19.92 5.37 -2.77
N SER A 64 -20.61 4.73 -3.72
CA SER A 64 -20.71 5.20 -5.11
C SER A 64 -21.57 6.47 -5.28
N ARG A 65 -22.59 6.67 -4.43
CA ARG A 65 -23.35 7.93 -4.40
C ARG A 65 -22.52 9.09 -3.81
N GLN A 66 -21.47 8.81 -3.07
CA GLN A 66 -20.53 9.78 -2.54
C GLN A 66 -19.35 10.08 -3.47
N GLY A 67 -19.38 9.63 -4.73
CA GLY A 67 -18.50 10.11 -5.82
C GLY A 67 -18.72 11.60 -6.14
N VAL A 68 -19.04 12.38 -5.11
CA VAL A 68 -19.17 13.83 -5.19
C VAL A 68 -17.76 14.40 -5.30
N LYS A 69 -17.55 15.24 -6.29
CA LYS A 69 -16.36 16.10 -6.38
C LYS A 69 -16.14 16.74 -5.01
N LYS A 70 -15.16 16.28 -4.28
CA LYS A 70 -14.90 16.73 -2.93
C LYS A 70 -14.47 18.18 -2.93
N LYS A 71 -15.04 18.96 -2.01
CA LYS A 71 -14.57 20.31 -1.77
C LYS A 71 -13.49 20.25 -0.72
N PHE A 72 -12.41 20.97 -0.92
CA PHE A 72 -11.28 21.00 0.00
C PHE A 72 -11.57 21.57 1.39
N ASN A 73 -12.64 22.29 1.60
CA ASN A 73 -12.89 22.96 2.87
C ASN A 73 -13.23 22.01 4.02
N VAL A 74 -14.16 21.10 3.79
CA VAL A 74 -14.51 19.99 4.68
C VAL A 74 -15.01 18.87 3.79
N ASP A 75 -14.52 17.68 4.00
CA ASP A 75 -15.03 16.54 3.25
C ASP A 75 -16.28 15.98 3.93
N PRO A 76 -17.49 16.23 3.42
CA PRO A 76 -18.73 15.73 4.01
C PRO A 76 -18.88 14.20 3.90
N GLY A 77 -18.04 13.56 3.05
CA GLY A 77 -18.00 12.12 2.92
C GLY A 77 -17.34 11.41 4.11
N TRP A 78 -16.74 12.16 5.01
CA TRP A 78 -15.97 11.63 6.13
C TRP A 78 -16.78 11.36 7.37
N ASP A 79 -18.06 11.66 7.41
CA ASP A 79 -18.91 11.44 8.59
C ASP A 79 -18.18 11.85 9.89
N ALA A 80 -17.96 13.15 10.06
CA ALA A 80 -17.16 13.71 11.15
C ALA A 80 -17.75 13.39 12.54
N ASP A 81 -19.07 13.20 12.62
CA ASP A 81 -19.74 12.84 13.88
C ASP A 81 -19.44 11.40 14.29
N ARG A 82 -19.23 10.54 13.30
CA ARG A 82 -18.96 9.11 13.51
C ARG A 82 -17.48 8.78 13.60
N PHE A 83 -16.66 9.52 12.87
CA PHE A 83 -15.21 9.36 12.79
C PHE A 83 -14.52 10.72 12.90
N PRO A 84 -14.61 11.39 14.05
CA PRO A 84 -14.06 12.74 14.20
C PRO A 84 -12.55 12.78 13.95
N GLU A 85 -11.83 11.68 14.22
CA GLU A 85 -10.41 11.54 13.93
C GLU A 85 -10.09 11.51 12.43
N HIS A 86 -11.06 11.22 11.60
CA HIS A 86 -10.93 11.19 10.14
C HIS A 86 -11.51 12.44 9.46
N ALA A 87 -12.11 13.35 10.23
CA ALA A 87 -12.61 14.59 9.67
C ALA A 87 -11.46 15.41 9.09
N VAL A 88 -11.57 15.75 7.81
CA VAL A 88 -10.55 16.47 7.07
C VAL A 88 -11.05 17.86 6.72
N SER A 89 -10.33 18.89 7.19
CA SER A 89 -10.50 20.25 6.74
C SER A 89 -9.34 20.64 5.83
N TYR A 90 -9.62 21.39 4.80
CA TYR A 90 -8.57 21.92 3.92
C TYR A 90 -8.06 23.26 4.44
N ARG A 91 -6.74 23.36 4.56
CA ARG A 91 -6.03 24.61 4.81
C ARG A 91 -5.29 25.04 3.56
N SER A 92 -5.14 26.35 3.36
CA SER A 92 -4.34 26.86 2.24
C SER A 92 -2.85 26.52 2.43
N PRO A 93 -2.05 26.48 1.35
CA PRO A 93 -0.61 26.29 1.47
C PRO A 93 0.05 27.32 2.39
N GLU A 94 -0.42 28.57 2.38
CA GLU A 94 0.07 29.66 3.20
C GLU A 94 -0.20 29.42 4.69
N GLU A 95 -1.40 28.93 5.04
CA GLU A 95 -1.75 28.54 6.40
C GLU A 95 -0.88 27.38 6.89
N ILE A 96 -0.63 26.37 6.05
CA ILE A 96 0.23 25.23 6.39
C ILE A 96 1.68 25.71 6.62
N VAL A 97 2.19 26.62 5.77
CA VAL A 97 3.52 27.23 5.95
C VAL A 97 3.60 28.01 7.27
N ALA A 98 2.56 28.79 7.58
CA ALA A 98 2.52 29.58 8.82
C ALA A 98 2.54 28.69 10.07
N ILE A 99 1.73 27.61 10.09
CA ILE A 99 1.72 26.63 11.18
C ILE A 99 3.10 25.97 11.36
N TYR A 100 3.76 25.63 10.24
CA TYR A 100 5.09 25.03 10.32
C TYR A 100 6.12 26.00 10.91
N LYS A 101 6.13 27.25 10.44
CA LYS A 101 7.05 28.30 10.94
C LYS A 101 6.84 28.61 12.41
N GLU A 102 5.59 28.69 12.86
CA GLU A 102 5.26 28.88 14.27
C GLU A 102 5.91 27.81 15.15
N LYS A 103 5.92 26.55 14.69
CA LYS A 103 6.43 25.42 15.48
C LYS A 103 7.95 25.25 15.43
N VAL A 104 8.59 25.61 14.33
CA VAL A 104 10.02 25.32 14.10
C VAL A 104 10.87 26.56 13.83
N GLY A 105 10.26 27.72 13.69
CA GLY A 105 10.90 29.00 13.37
C GLY A 105 11.22 29.17 11.88
N ASP A 106 11.46 30.43 11.50
CA ASP A 106 11.68 30.81 10.09
C ASP A 106 12.97 30.28 9.47
N ASN A 107 13.95 29.90 10.29
CA ASN A 107 15.25 29.42 9.84
C ASN A 107 15.23 27.98 9.31
N LYS A 108 14.12 27.28 9.37
CA LYS A 108 14.00 25.91 8.88
C LYS A 108 13.39 25.88 7.48
N ARG A 109 13.93 24.99 6.64
CA ARG A 109 13.37 24.76 5.31
C ARG A 109 11.95 24.20 5.41
N VAL A 110 10.99 24.92 4.86
CA VAL A 110 9.57 24.55 4.88
C VAL A 110 9.19 23.76 3.62
N VAL A 111 9.76 24.13 2.48
CA VAL A 111 9.49 23.52 1.18
C VAL A 111 10.69 22.69 0.73
N THR A 112 10.45 21.44 0.36
CA THR A 112 11.39 20.61 -0.38
C THR A 112 11.04 20.65 -1.85
N SER A 113 12.04 20.84 -2.70
CA SER A 113 11.90 20.87 -4.15
C SER A 113 13.14 20.28 -4.80
N TYR A 114 12.96 19.72 -5.98
CA TYR A 114 14.03 19.16 -6.78
C TYR A 114 13.92 19.65 -8.23
N GLU A 115 15.05 19.80 -8.91
CA GLU A 115 15.07 19.99 -10.34
C GLU A 115 14.50 18.76 -11.04
N LYS A 116 13.94 18.97 -12.23
CA LYS A 116 13.40 17.87 -13.03
C LYS A 116 14.57 17.03 -13.55
N PRO A 117 14.62 15.73 -13.26
CA PRO A 117 15.62 14.85 -13.84
C PRO A 117 15.50 14.76 -15.36
N THR A 118 16.63 14.55 -16.05
CA THR A 118 16.69 14.42 -17.51
C THR A 118 16.87 12.98 -17.98
N ASP A 119 17.07 12.05 -17.06
CA ASP A 119 17.35 10.62 -17.30
C ASP A 119 16.09 9.73 -17.22
N GLY A 120 14.92 10.33 -17.07
CA GLY A 120 13.65 9.60 -16.90
C GLY A 120 13.31 9.24 -15.45
N SER A 121 14.20 9.55 -14.49
CA SER A 121 13.87 9.37 -13.08
C SER A 121 12.81 10.37 -12.61
N LEU A 122 12.11 10.04 -11.51
CA LEU A 122 10.94 10.78 -11.03
C LEU A 122 11.20 11.47 -9.69
N ARG A 123 10.59 12.63 -9.50
CA ARG A 123 10.47 13.31 -8.21
C ARG A 123 9.30 12.71 -7.46
N ILE A 124 9.56 11.97 -6.39
CA ILE A 124 8.55 11.17 -5.70
C ILE A 124 8.37 11.66 -4.27
N VAL A 125 7.13 11.90 -3.90
CA VAL A 125 6.69 12.06 -2.51
C VAL A 125 6.03 10.76 -2.02
N GLY A 126 6.03 10.55 -0.70
CA GLY A 126 5.39 9.36 -0.17
C GLY A 126 4.97 9.49 1.28
N THR A 127 3.97 8.72 1.64
CA THR A 127 3.57 8.53 3.02
C THR A 127 3.26 7.05 3.25
N GLY A 128 3.34 6.61 4.49
CA GLY A 128 3.14 5.20 4.78
C GLY A 128 3.45 4.90 6.24
N HIS A 129 3.64 3.66 6.51
CA HIS A 129 4.05 3.14 7.82
C HIS A 129 5.24 2.19 7.67
N SER A 130 5.58 1.44 8.72
CA SER A 130 6.75 0.56 8.74
C SER A 130 6.81 -0.47 7.58
N PHE A 131 5.68 -0.79 6.96
CA PHE A 131 5.65 -1.70 5.80
C PHE A 131 6.16 -1.08 4.51
N MET A 132 6.14 0.24 4.38
CA MET A 132 6.74 0.93 3.23
C MET A 132 8.22 1.29 3.45
N ALA A 133 8.67 1.29 4.70
CA ALA A 133 10.01 1.76 5.03
C ALA A 133 11.14 0.96 4.37
N PRO A 134 11.08 -0.39 4.28
CA PRO A 134 12.13 -1.16 3.61
C PRO A 134 12.22 -0.83 2.11
N GLY A 135 11.08 -0.78 1.41
CA GLY A 135 11.03 -0.41 0.00
C GLY A 135 11.51 1.02 -0.25
N TYR A 136 11.11 1.98 0.58
CA TYR A 136 11.62 3.36 0.47
C TYR A 136 13.13 3.47 0.67
N GLN A 137 13.74 2.58 1.46
CA GLN A 137 15.18 2.56 1.66
C GLN A 137 15.95 1.92 0.50
N THR A 138 15.37 0.89 -0.12
CA THR A 138 16.04 0.06 -1.14
C THR A 138 15.78 0.54 -2.55
N PHE A 139 14.58 1.00 -2.87
CA PHE A 139 14.18 1.50 -4.20
C PHE A 139 15.15 2.53 -4.81
N PRO A 140 15.61 3.59 -4.09
CA PRO A 140 16.54 4.55 -4.68
C PRO A 140 17.92 3.96 -5.02
N LEU A 141 18.33 2.90 -4.32
CA LEU A 141 19.59 2.19 -4.61
C LEU A 141 19.44 1.36 -5.89
N ILE A 142 18.28 0.71 -6.04
CA ILE A 142 17.93 -0.08 -7.21
C ILE A 142 17.86 0.81 -8.46
N ALA A 143 17.16 1.94 -8.37
CA ALA A 143 17.06 2.89 -9.47
C ALA A 143 18.43 3.40 -9.93
N ARG A 144 19.33 3.71 -8.98
CA ARG A 144 20.72 4.10 -9.33
C ARG A 144 21.51 2.96 -9.97
N ALA A 145 21.35 1.73 -9.49
CA ALA A 145 22.00 0.57 -10.12
C ALA A 145 21.47 0.31 -11.54
N ALA A 146 20.26 0.75 -11.85
CA ALA A 146 19.67 0.73 -13.18
C ALA A 146 20.12 1.91 -14.07
N GLY A 147 21.03 2.76 -13.60
CA GLY A 147 21.53 3.90 -14.36
C GLY A 147 20.68 5.16 -14.26
N LEU A 148 19.73 5.22 -13.35
CA LEU A 148 18.91 6.40 -13.07
C LEU A 148 19.52 7.21 -11.91
N GLU A 149 19.28 8.51 -11.90
CA GLU A 149 19.72 9.42 -10.82
C GLU A 149 18.50 10.08 -10.14
N PRO A 150 17.63 9.29 -9.50
CA PRO A 150 16.44 9.85 -8.88
C PRO A 150 16.80 10.81 -7.75
N PRO A 151 16.09 11.93 -7.61
CA PRO A 151 16.17 12.76 -6.42
C PRO A 151 15.84 11.94 -5.17
N PRO A 152 16.30 12.36 -3.98
CA PRO A 152 15.94 11.69 -2.74
C PRO A 152 14.41 11.60 -2.59
N LEU A 153 13.90 10.45 -2.20
CA LEU A 153 12.48 10.32 -1.85
C LEU A 153 12.14 11.28 -0.72
N PHE A 154 11.05 12.01 -0.88
CA PHE A 154 10.53 12.86 0.18
C PHE A 154 9.35 12.18 0.84
N THR A 155 9.59 11.43 1.91
CA THR A 155 8.62 10.55 2.53
C THR A 155 8.40 10.88 4.01
N HIS A 156 7.15 10.81 4.44
CA HIS A 156 6.77 10.76 5.84
C HIS A 156 6.18 9.40 6.17
N THR A 157 6.92 8.60 6.92
CA THR A 157 6.43 7.32 7.44
C THR A 157 6.08 7.48 8.92
N GLY A 158 4.98 6.86 9.33
CA GLY A 158 4.53 6.89 10.72
C GLY A 158 3.93 5.56 11.14
N GLY A 159 3.62 5.43 12.42
CA GLY A 159 2.88 4.28 12.93
C GLY A 159 1.40 4.38 12.56
N GLY A 160 0.73 3.27 12.56
CA GLY A 160 -0.67 2.95 12.67
C GLY A 160 -1.77 3.92 12.21
N MET A 161 -1.52 4.95 11.41
CA MET A 161 -2.52 5.95 10.99
C MET A 161 -3.08 5.69 9.61
N THR A 162 -4.37 5.95 9.42
CA THR A 162 -5.01 5.97 8.09
C THR A 162 -4.49 7.13 7.23
N GLY A 163 -4.69 7.03 5.92
CA GLY A 163 -4.31 8.09 4.98
C GLY A 163 -4.91 9.44 5.32
N SER A 164 -6.18 9.48 5.72
CA SER A 164 -6.88 10.71 6.13
C SER A 164 -6.31 11.33 7.39
N THR A 165 -6.01 10.51 8.41
CA THR A 165 -5.42 11.01 9.65
C THR A 165 -4.07 11.66 9.40
N ARG A 166 -3.25 11.08 8.50
CA ARG A 166 -1.99 11.69 8.09
C ARG A 166 -2.21 13.00 7.34
N TYR A 167 -3.19 13.07 6.46
CA TYR A 167 -3.54 14.29 5.75
C TYR A 167 -3.96 15.40 6.72
N LYS A 168 -4.82 15.09 7.68
CA LYS A 168 -5.24 16.01 8.73
C LYS A 168 -4.04 16.49 9.57
N TRP A 169 -3.17 15.58 9.97
CA TRP A 169 -1.98 15.92 10.74
C TRP A 169 -1.04 16.84 9.99
N GLU A 170 -0.84 16.60 8.70
CA GLU A 170 -0.08 17.50 7.84
C GLU A 170 -0.64 18.92 7.83
N GLN A 171 -1.95 19.07 7.88
CA GLN A 171 -2.59 20.37 7.90
C GLN A 171 -2.56 21.05 9.26
N GLU A 172 -2.86 20.32 10.34
CA GLU A 172 -3.09 20.90 11.65
C GLU A 172 -1.80 21.09 12.47
N ASN A 173 -0.90 20.13 12.40
CA ASN A 173 0.25 20.12 13.30
C ASN A 173 1.50 20.75 12.70
N GLY A 174 1.53 20.99 11.41
CA GLY A 174 2.73 21.49 10.78
C GLY A 174 3.90 20.52 10.82
N ILE A 175 3.80 19.48 11.63
CA ILE A 175 4.87 18.54 11.88
C ILE A 175 4.27 17.17 12.06
N PHE A 176 4.73 16.18 11.29
CA PHE A 176 4.54 14.79 11.63
C PHE A 176 5.60 14.41 12.67
N GLN A 177 5.19 14.23 13.92
CA GLN A 177 6.11 13.87 15.00
C GLN A 177 6.12 12.34 15.13
N PHE A 178 7.05 11.66 14.49
CA PHE A 178 7.37 10.30 14.89
C PHE A 178 8.53 10.25 15.90
N ASP A 179 9.53 11.15 15.73
CA ASP A 179 10.72 11.22 16.60
C ASP A 179 10.89 12.60 17.28
N GLY A 180 9.84 13.39 17.36
CA GLY A 180 9.93 14.75 17.93
C GLY A 180 10.76 15.72 17.10
N LYS A 181 11.25 15.34 15.92
CA LYS A 181 12.02 16.20 15.02
C LYS A 181 11.12 16.85 13.99
N PRO A 182 11.21 18.18 13.82
CA PRO A 182 10.48 18.86 12.75
C PRO A 182 11.02 18.45 11.39
N VAL A 183 10.11 18.10 10.47
CA VAL A 183 10.42 17.77 9.09
C VAL A 183 9.63 18.68 8.14
N PRO A 184 10.15 18.97 6.95
CA PRO A 184 9.41 19.72 5.95
C PRO A 184 8.07 19.05 5.63
N LYS A 185 7.04 19.84 5.40
CA LYS A 185 5.69 19.36 5.16
C LYS A 185 5.53 18.77 3.77
N LEU A 186 4.94 17.59 3.68
CA LEU A 186 4.56 17.02 2.39
C LEU A 186 3.60 17.94 1.65
N LEU A 187 2.49 18.35 2.27
CA LEU A 187 1.49 19.19 1.62
C LEU A 187 2.05 20.54 1.18
N THR A 188 2.87 21.19 2.01
CA THR A 188 3.54 22.44 1.64
C THR A 188 4.48 22.25 0.46
N SER A 189 5.23 21.15 0.43
CA SER A 189 6.16 20.86 -0.66
C SER A 189 5.41 20.49 -1.94
N ILE A 190 4.33 19.70 -1.86
CA ILE A 190 3.47 19.37 -3.00
C ILE A 190 2.86 20.62 -3.63
N ALA A 191 2.40 21.58 -2.81
CA ALA A 191 1.77 22.80 -3.29
C ALA A 191 2.73 23.83 -3.89
N ASN A 192 4.01 23.79 -3.51
CA ASN A 192 4.99 24.82 -3.88
C ASN A 192 6.18 24.26 -4.68
N ALA A 193 6.10 23.04 -5.15
CA ALA A 193 7.11 22.40 -5.99
C ALA A 193 6.46 21.41 -6.95
N GLU A 194 7.19 21.04 -8.00
CA GLU A 194 6.75 20.04 -8.95
C GLU A 194 7.11 18.63 -8.49
N TRP A 195 6.15 17.72 -8.64
CA TRP A 195 6.27 16.31 -8.29
C TRP A 195 5.65 15.44 -9.39
N ASP A 196 6.24 14.27 -9.64
CA ASP A 196 5.83 13.38 -10.71
C ASP A 196 4.96 12.23 -10.20
N ALA A 197 5.20 11.75 -8.96
CA ALA A 197 4.45 10.66 -8.38
C ALA A 197 4.30 10.75 -6.86
N MET A 198 3.29 10.06 -6.34
CA MET A 198 3.13 9.81 -4.91
C MET A 198 2.97 8.33 -4.63
N MET A 199 3.64 7.85 -3.58
CA MET A 199 3.57 6.47 -3.11
C MET A 199 2.91 6.39 -1.74
N TRP A 200 2.01 5.41 -1.54
CA TRP A 200 1.33 5.18 -0.27
C TRP A 200 1.52 3.76 0.24
N GLY A 201 1.66 3.65 1.56
CA GLY A 201 1.46 2.42 2.27
C GLY A 201 0.00 2.24 2.64
N PRO A 202 -0.55 1.05 2.48
CA PRO A 202 -1.92 0.76 2.81
C PRO A 202 -2.12 0.61 4.31
N TYR A 203 -3.35 0.79 4.70
CA TYR A 203 -3.90 0.24 5.92
C TYR A 203 -4.97 -0.77 5.55
N PHE A 204 -4.97 -1.94 6.14
CA PHE A 204 -5.91 -2.98 5.72
C PHE A 204 -7.39 -2.63 6.00
N GLN A 205 -7.67 -1.51 6.62
CA GLN A 205 -9.00 -0.94 6.86
C GLN A 205 -9.23 0.35 6.07
N ASP A 206 -8.39 0.62 5.08
CA ASP A 206 -8.47 1.84 4.30
C ASP A 206 -9.75 1.93 3.46
N ARG A 207 -10.18 3.14 3.25
CA ARG A 207 -11.33 3.52 2.43
C ARG A 207 -10.85 4.41 1.27
N PRO A 208 -11.57 4.44 0.14
CA PRO A 208 -11.20 5.34 -0.97
C PRO A 208 -11.01 6.78 -0.54
N GLU A 209 -11.84 7.26 0.39
CA GLU A 209 -11.78 8.61 0.91
C GLU A 209 -10.44 8.95 1.57
N TYR A 210 -9.76 7.97 2.16
CA TYR A 210 -8.47 8.18 2.81
C TYR A 210 -7.35 8.53 1.83
N TYR A 211 -7.55 8.22 0.56
CA TYR A 211 -6.62 8.52 -0.52
C TYR A 211 -7.07 9.69 -1.38
N SER A 212 -8.36 9.83 -1.64
CA SER A 212 -8.87 10.89 -2.50
C SER A 212 -8.59 12.30 -1.98
N CYS A 213 -8.51 12.52 -0.66
CA CYS A 213 -8.09 13.80 -0.11
C CYS A 213 -6.65 14.18 -0.50
N TRP A 214 -5.74 13.20 -0.57
CA TRP A 214 -4.39 13.40 -1.07
C TRP A 214 -4.37 13.63 -2.58
N ILE A 215 -5.11 12.81 -3.34
CA ILE A 215 -5.16 12.89 -4.80
C ILE A 215 -5.69 14.25 -5.23
N ASP A 216 -6.80 14.70 -4.65
CA ASP A 216 -7.41 16.01 -4.96
C ASP A 216 -6.42 17.15 -4.70
N PHE A 217 -5.72 17.10 -3.56
CA PHE A 217 -4.70 18.09 -3.23
C PHE A 217 -3.52 18.03 -4.21
N CYS A 218 -2.99 16.84 -4.47
CA CYS A 218 -1.86 16.66 -5.37
C CYS A 218 -2.20 17.12 -6.79
N LEU A 219 -3.33 16.70 -7.34
CA LEU A 219 -3.74 17.06 -8.72
C LEU A 219 -4.07 18.53 -8.88
N LYS A 220 -4.46 19.22 -7.82
CA LYS A 220 -4.65 20.68 -7.84
C LYS A 220 -3.35 21.42 -8.18
N TYR A 221 -2.23 20.96 -7.65
CA TYR A 221 -0.92 21.62 -7.80
C TYR A 221 0.00 20.92 -8.81
N ASN A 222 -0.16 19.63 -8.99
CA ASN A 222 0.61 18.78 -9.88
C ASN A 222 -0.33 17.90 -10.74
N PRO A 223 -0.99 18.47 -11.77
CA PRO A 223 -2.06 17.79 -12.51
C PRO A 223 -1.63 16.51 -13.24
N LYS A 224 -0.34 16.36 -13.50
CA LYS A 224 0.23 15.19 -14.19
C LYS A 224 0.65 14.08 -13.25
N MET A 225 0.63 14.31 -11.93
CA MET A 225 1.05 13.34 -10.92
C MET A 225 0.27 12.03 -11.04
N VAL A 226 0.95 10.93 -10.80
CA VAL A 226 0.39 9.58 -10.69
C VAL A 226 0.61 9.01 -9.29
N PHE A 227 -0.16 7.99 -8.94
CA PHE A 227 -0.27 7.51 -7.58
C PHE A 227 -0.07 6.00 -7.53
N TYR A 228 0.78 5.54 -6.60
CA TYR A 228 1.10 4.14 -6.41
C TYR A 228 0.73 3.71 -4.99
N LEU A 229 -0.19 2.76 -4.87
CA LEU A 229 -0.66 2.22 -3.60
C LEU A 229 -0.14 0.79 -3.41
N SER A 230 0.61 0.55 -2.34
CA SER A 230 0.97 -0.82 -1.97
C SER A 230 -0.27 -1.59 -1.51
N ASP A 231 -0.46 -2.81 -1.99
CA ASP A 231 -1.59 -3.67 -1.65
C ASP A 231 -1.37 -4.48 -0.35
N ALA A 232 -0.30 -4.23 0.36
CA ALA A 232 0.15 -4.98 1.52
C ALA A 232 0.19 -6.51 1.30
N TRP A 233 1.23 -7.13 1.79
CA TRP A 233 1.36 -8.60 1.74
C TRP A 233 0.44 -9.31 2.73
N PRO A 234 0.21 -10.62 2.55
CA PRO A 234 -0.54 -11.47 3.47
C PRO A 234 -0.01 -11.41 4.91
N GLN A 235 -0.91 -11.48 5.87
CA GLN A 235 -0.59 -11.37 7.30
C GLN A 235 -1.33 -12.43 8.11
N LEU A 236 -0.74 -12.84 9.25
CA LEU A 236 -1.35 -13.81 10.14
C LEU A 236 -2.65 -13.33 10.80
N ASP A 237 -2.88 -12.02 10.89
CA ASP A 237 -4.10 -11.45 11.44
C ASP A 237 -5.34 -11.60 10.53
N GLN A 238 -5.13 -12.05 9.27
CA GLN A 238 -6.23 -12.48 8.39
C GLN A 238 -6.83 -13.83 8.83
N LEU A 239 -6.11 -14.58 9.65
CA LEU A 239 -6.53 -15.88 10.13
C LEU A 239 -7.36 -15.77 11.43
N ASP A 240 -8.32 -16.67 11.59
CA ASP A 240 -9.06 -16.79 12.86
C ASP A 240 -8.16 -17.29 14.00
N GLU A 241 -7.26 -18.22 13.68
CA GLU A 241 -6.27 -18.78 14.61
C GLU A 241 -4.89 -18.72 13.95
N ILE A 242 -3.89 -18.29 14.73
CA ILE A 242 -2.51 -18.24 14.27
C ILE A 242 -1.94 -19.66 14.21
N PRO A 243 -1.31 -20.07 13.10
CA PRO A 243 -0.64 -21.36 13.00
C PRO A 243 0.35 -21.59 14.13
N THR A 244 0.41 -22.82 14.60
CA THR A 244 1.30 -23.24 15.69
C THR A 244 2.60 -23.87 15.19
N SER A 245 2.61 -24.29 13.92
CA SER A 245 3.71 -24.94 13.24
C SER A 245 4.00 -24.29 11.89
N GLU A 246 5.27 -24.28 11.49
CA GLU A 246 5.73 -23.85 10.16
C GLU A 246 5.07 -24.66 9.04
N ASP A 247 4.75 -25.94 9.27
CA ASP A 247 4.14 -26.83 8.29
C ASP A 247 2.71 -26.41 7.91
N GLU A 248 2.06 -25.62 8.73
CA GLU A 248 0.75 -25.03 8.44
C GLU A 248 0.83 -23.81 7.51
N LEU A 249 2.04 -23.26 7.31
CA LEU A 249 2.28 -22.08 6.48
C LEU A 249 2.51 -22.47 5.01
N THR A 250 1.50 -23.09 4.40
CA THR A 250 1.61 -23.66 3.04
C THR A 250 1.46 -22.60 1.94
N SER A 251 1.88 -22.94 0.73
CA SER A 251 1.66 -22.11 -0.47
C SER A 251 0.19 -21.80 -0.69
N GLU A 252 -0.69 -22.79 -0.50
CA GLU A 252 -2.14 -22.65 -0.69
C GLU A 252 -2.74 -21.65 0.31
N LEU A 253 -2.26 -21.68 1.56
CA LEU A 253 -2.67 -20.72 2.57
C LEU A 253 -2.34 -19.29 2.11
N PHE A 254 -1.10 -19.02 1.70
CA PHE A 254 -0.69 -17.68 1.28
C PHE A 254 -1.31 -17.24 -0.04
N VAL A 255 -1.56 -18.14 -0.98
CA VAL A 255 -2.35 -17.85 -2.19
C VAL A 255 -3.77 -17.42 -1.81
N ARG A 256 -4.41 -18.06 -0.83
CA ARG A 256 -5.73 -17.66 -0.35
C ARG A 256 -5.69 -16.28 0.31
N LEU A 257 -4.74 -16.03 1.22
CA LEU A 257 -4.58 -14.74 1.89
C LEU A 257 -4.25 -13.61 0.89
N GLY A 258 -3.42 -13.89 -0.12
CA GLY A 258 -3.12 -12.96 -1.20
C GLY A 258 -4.36 -12.61 -2.03
N LYS A 259 -5.21 -13.59 -2.36
CA LYS A 259 -6.49 -13.34 -3.05
C LYS A 259 -7.42 -12.43 -2.25
N GLU A 260 -7.43 -12.57 -0.91
CA GLU A 260 -8.19 -11.68 -0.03
C GLU A 260 -7.66 -10.24 -0.11
N LYS A 261 -6.34 -10.04 -0.09
CA LYS A 261 -5.72 -8.72 -0.29
C LYS A 261 -6.06 -8.14 -1.67
N HIS A 262 -5.92 -8.94 -2.72
CA HIS A 262 -6.27 -8.54 -4.09
C HIS A 262 -7.72 -8.07 -4.22
N ALA A 263 -8.66 -8.75 -3.58
CA ALA A 263 -10.06 -8.36 -3.60
C ALA A 263 -10.30 -7.00 -2.91
N ILE A 264 -9.62 -6.76 -1.79
CA ILE A 264 -9.72 -5.49 -1.05
C ILE A 264 -9.15 -4.34 -1.88
N TYR A 265 -7.89 -4.46 -2.29
CA TYR A 265 -7.19 -3.37 -2.96
C TYR A 265 -7.66 -3.21 -4.41
N GLY A 266 -8.06 -4.28 -5.08
CA GLY A 266 -8.71 -4.19 -6.39
C GLY A 266 -10.00 -3.37 -6.36
N THR A 267 -10.83 -3.57 -5.33
CA THR A 267 -12.03 -2.74 -5.13
C THR A 267 -11.67 -1.30 -4.82
N LEU A 268 -10.72 -1.07 -3.92
CA LEU A 268 -10.27 0.27 -3.53
C LEU A 268 -9.73 1.06 -4.74
N ILE A 269 -8.80 0.45 -5.48
CA ILE A 269 -8.16 1.08 -6.64
C ILE A 269 -9.18 1.26 -7.78
N GLY A 270 -10.09 0.31 -7.98
CA GLY A 270 -11.18 0.45 -8.94
C GLY A 270 -12.03 1.69 -8.68
N ILE A 271 -12.48 1.90 -7.42
CA ILE A 271 -13.24 3.09 -7.03
C ILE A 271 -12.41 4.37 -7.22
N LEU A 272 -11.13 4.35 -6.88
CA LEU A 272 -10.26 5.50 -7.09
C LEU A 272 -10.07 5.81 -8.59
N ASN A 273 -9.91 4.80 -9.44
CA ASN A 273 -9.77 5.01 -10.89
C ASN A 273 -11.09 5.39 -11.59
N GLU A 274 -12.26 5.07 -11.03
CA GLU A 274 -13.53 5.65 -11.48
C GLU A 274 -13.56 7.17 -11.25
N GLN A 275 -12.94 7.66 -10.17
CA GLN A 275 -12.87 9.10 -9.84
C GLN A 275 -11.69 9.80 -10.51
N TYR A 276 -10.57 9.11 -10.67
CA TYR A 276 -9.30 9.61 -11.19
C TYR A 276 -8.77 8.68 -12.28
N PRO A 277 -9.36 8.68 -13.48
CA PRO A 277 -9.01 7.74 -14.54
C PRO A 277 -7.51 7.72 -14.84
N GLU A 278 -6.95 6.52 -14.92
CA GLU A 278 -5.54 6.27 -15.27
C GLU A 278 -4.51 6.94 -14.33
N LYS A 279 -4.91 7.22 -13.08
CA LYS A 279 -4.03 7.88 -12.11
C LYS A 279 -3.51 6.99 -11.00
N VAL A 280 -4.24 5.93 -10.64
CA VAL A 280 -3.92 5.12 -9.46
C VAL A 280 -3.53 3.71 -9.86
N PHE A 281 -2.34 3.30 -9.46
CA PHE A 281 -1.75 2.00 -9.75
C PHE A 281 -1.41 1.26 -8.46
N VAL A 282 -1.37 -0.08 -8.52
CA VAL A 282 -0.92 -0.90 -7.40
C VAL A 282 0.60 -1.09 -7.44
N LEU A 283 1.21 -1.10 -6.26
CA LEU A 283 2.52 -1.72 -6.03
C LEU A 283 2.22 -3.15 -5.55
N PRO A 284 2.40 -4.20 -6.39
CA PRO A 284 1.90 -5.54 -6.11
C PRO A 284 2.79 -6.31 -5.13
N THR A 285 2.94 -5.76 -3.92
CA THR A 285 3.78 -6.33 -2.86
C THR A 285 3.18 -7.62 -2.31
N SER A 286 1.84 -7.75 -2.34
CA SER A 286 1.14 -8.97 -1.97
C SER A 286 1.50 -10.12 -2.89
N ASP A 287 1.42 -9.88 -4.22
CA ASP A 287 1.76 -10.90 -5.22
C ASP A 287 3.22 -11.34 -5.10
N ALA A 288 4.12 -10.37 -4.93
CA ALA A 288 5.54 -10.67 -4.77
C ALA A 288 5.82 -11.56 -3.56
N MET A 289 5.15 -11.31 -2.42
CA MET A 289 5.33 -12.12 -1.24
C MET A 289 4.66 -13.49 -1.35
N VAL A 290 3.52 -13.61 -2.05
CA VAL A 290 2.91 -14.91 -2.35
C VAL A 290 3.82 -15.74 -3.26
N LEU A 291 4.36 -15.14 -4.32
CA LEU A 291 5.34 -15.79 -5.21
C LEU A 291 6.59 -16.21 -4.44
N ALA A 292 7.07 -15.40 -3.50
CA ALA A 292 8.20 -15.76 -2.65
C ALA A 292 7.89 -16.97 -1.75
N VAL A 293 6.69 -17.07 -1.17
CA VAL A 293 6.28 -18.27 -0.40
C VAL A 293 6.26 -19.51 -1.30
N GLN A 294 5.70 -19.39 -2.50
CA GLN A 294 5.69 -20.50 -3.44
C GLN A 294 7.11 -20.92 -3.85
N ALA A 295 8.02 -19.98 -4.09
CA ALA A 295 9.41 -20.25 -4.41
C ALA A 295 10.14 -20.92 -3.22
N TYR A 296 9.86 -20.48 -1.97
CA TYR A 296 10.38 -21.13 -0.77
C TYR A 296 9.98 -22.61 -0.69
N HIS A 297 8.72 -22.95 -0.91
CA HIS A 297 8.25 -24.33 -0.88
C HIS A 297 8.73 -25.19 -2.05
N ARG A 298 9.32 -24.58 -3.07
CA ARG A 298 10.02 -25.28 -4.18
C ARG A 298 11.54 -25.31 -4.01
N ASP A 299 12.04 -24.92 -2.84
CA ASP A 299 13.48 -24.83 -2.53
C ASP A 299 14.25 -23.87 -3.48
N GLU A 300 13.57 -22.85 -4.03
CA GLU A 300 14.16 -21.89 -4.98
C GLU A 300 14.72 -20.62 -4.30
N LEU A 301 14.59 -20.48 -2.97
CA LEU A 301 15.11 -19.33 -2.22
C LEU A 301 16.32 -19.69 -1.38
N PRO A 302 17.55 -19.61 -1.92
CA PRO A 302 18.76 -20.04 -1.23
C PRO A 302 19.01 -19.23 0.05
N GLY A 303 19.23 -19.94 1.14
CA GLY A 303 19.53 -19.35 2.44
C GLY A 303 18.33 -18.83 3.22
N VAL A 304 17.11 -18.92 2.68
CA VAL A 304 15.86 -18.71 3.42
C VAL A 304 15.55 -19.96 4.22
N GLU A 305 15.25 -19.79 5.50
CA GLU A 305 15.09 -20.89 6.46
C GLU A 305 13.62 -21.18 6.79
N GLY A 306 12.74 -20.20 6.60
CA GLY A 306 11.33 -20.34 6.95
C GLY A 306 10.43 -19.29 6.32
N VAL A 307 9.12 -19.51 6.45
CA VAL A 307 8.11 -18.59 5.99
C VAL A 307 7.90 -17.47 7.01
N HIS A 308 7.70 -17.82 8.29
CA HIS A 308 7.33 -16.82 9.28
C HIS A 308 8.06 -17.04 10.63
N ARG A 309 8.94 -16.11 10.97
CA ARG A 309 9.76 -16.22 12.20
C ARG A 309 8.92 -16.31 13.48
N TYR A 310 7.79 -15.63 13.55
CA TYR A 310 6.94 -15.71 14.74
C TYR A 310 6.41 -17.13 14.98
N VAL A 311 6.12 -17.88 13.93
CA VAL A 311 5.62 -19.26 13.97
C VAL A 311 6.79 -20.26 14.01
N GLY A 312 7.62 -20.27 12.96
CA GLY A 312 8.68 -21.26 12.78
C GLY A 312 9.96 -21.02 13.56
N ARG A 313 10.11 -19.84 14.21
CA ARG A 313 11.27 -19.45 15.03
C ARG A 313 12.61 -19.42 14.28
N LYS A 314 12.60 -19.44 12.95
CA LYS A 314 13.80 -19.43 12.10
C LYS A 314 14.24 -17.99 11.82
N GLY A 315 15.56 -17.76 11.82
CA GLY A 315 16.12 -16.41 11.74
C GLY A 315 15.95 -15.73 10.39
N ARG A 316 16.11 -16.50 9.29
CA ARG A 316 15.99 -16.04 7.91
C ARG A 316 14.65 -16.44 7.32
N SER A 317 13.56 -15.83 7.82
CA SER A 317 12.20 -16.06 7.35
C SER A 317 11.71 -14.89 6.50
N LEU A 318 10.68 -15.11 5.67
CA LEU A 318 10.07 -14.06 4.83
C LEU A 318 9.48 -12.94 5.68
N TRP A 319 8.81 -13.31 6.78
CA TRP A 319 8.30 -12.36 7.77
C TRP A 319 9.00 -12.50 9.12
N ASN A 320 9.21 -11.36 9.79
CA ASN A 320 9.98 -11.28 11.02
C ASN A 320 9.15 -11.45 12.29
N ASP A 321 7.98 -10.85 12.37
CA ASP A 321 7.20 -10.73 13.59
C ASP A 321 5.69 -10.88 13.36
N ARG A 322 4.94 -10.93 14.46
CA ARG A 322 3.49 -11.12 14.45
C ARG A 322 2.74 -10.02 13.66
N LEU A 323 3.29 -8.81 13.59
CA LEU A 323 2.68 -7.70 12.85
C LEU A 323 2.85 -7.86 11.34
N GLY A 324 3.74 -8.77 10.91
CA GLY A 324 3.98 -9.04 9.50
C GLY A 324 5.07 -8.15 8.88
N HIS A 325 6.00 -7.60 9.67
CA HIS A 325 7.16 -6.93 9.09
C HIS A 325 8.01 -7.92 8.30
N LEU A 326 8.57 -7.44 7.20
CA LEU A 326 9.44 -8.24 6.34
C LEU A 326 10.66 -8.78 7.09
N GLY A 327 11.04 -9.99 6.77
CA GLY A 327 12.24 -10.62 7.26
C GLY A 327 13.51 -10.01 6.65
N SER A 328 14.66 -10.41 7.20
CA SER A 328 15.96 -9.91 6.72
C SER A 328 16.11 -10.15 5.21
N GLY A 329 16.52 -9.12 4.47
CA GLY A 329 16.73 -9.17 3.03
C GLY A 329 15.47 -8.94 2.18
N PHE A 330 14.27 -9.22 2.70
CA PHE A 330 13.04 -9.10 1.91
C PHE A 330 12.61 -7.64 1.62
N GLY A 331 13.19 -6.65 2.30
CA GLY A 331 13.09 -5.25 1.90
C GLY A 331 13.69 -4.96 0.50
N ASN A 332 14.63 -5.79 0.04
CA ASN A 332 15.15 -5.68 -1.33
C ASN A 332 14.09 -6.10 -2.34
N LEU A 333 13.35 -7.19 -2.07
CA LEU A 333 12.23 -7.61 -2.91
C LEU A 333 11.17 -6.50 -3.04
N GLU A 334 10.77 -5.87 -1.93
CA GLU A 334 9.83 -4.75 -1.94
C GLU A 334 10.36 -3.58 -2.79
N GLY A 335 11.64 -3.23 -2.64
CA GLY A 335 12.27 -2.19 -3.45
C GLY A 335 12.30 -2.51 -4.94
N TYR A 336 12.51 -3.78 -5.31
CA TYR A 336 12.44 -4.23 -6.70
C TYR A 336 11.01 -4.15 -7.26
N VAL A 337 9.99 -4.47 -6.46
CA VAL A 337 8.58 -4.26 -6.85
C VAL A 337 8.30 -2.78 -7.12
N PHE A 338 8.79 -1.89 -6.26
CA PHE A 338 8.63 -0.45 -6.46
C PHE A 338 9.31 0.01 -7.75
N TYR A 339 10.57 -0.41 -7.97
CA TYR A 339 11.30 -0.07 -9.19
C TYR A 339 10.58 -0.56 -10.45
N ALA A 340 10.21 -1.83 -10.46
CA ALA A 340 9.56 -2.45 -11.60
C ALA A 340 8.21 -1.78 -11.95
N THR A 341 7.42 -1.43 -10.91
CA THR A 341 6.12 -0.78 -11.12
C THR A 341 6.28 0.69 -11.55
N ILE A 342 7.21 1.43 -10.96
CA ILE A 342 7.34 2.87 -11.23
C ILE A 342 7.98 3.11 -12.59
N TYR A 343 8.99 2.32 -12.96
CA TYR A 343 9.73 2.51 -14.20
C TYR A 343 9.30 1.58 -15.33
N GLY A 344 8.47 0.56 -15.07
CA GLY A 344 8.01 -0.38 -16.09
C GLY A 344 9.14 -1.20 -16.70
N GLN A 345 10.16 -1.52 -15.91
CA GLN A 345 11.34 -2.29 -16.34
C GLN A 345 11.65 -3.41 -15.36
N SER A 346 11.99 -4.57 -15.89
CA SER A 346 12.42 -5.71 -15.08
C SER A 346 13.71 -5.40 -14.33
N PRO A 347 13.77 -5.66 -13.02
CA PRO A 347 15.02 -5.57 -12.27
C PRO A 347 16.08 -6.58 -12.75
N GLU A 348 15.71 -7.61 -13.52
CA GLU A 348 16.63 -8.57 -14.10
C GLU A 348 17.55 -7.92 -15.16
N LEU A 349 17.15 -6.79 -15.75
CA LEU A 349 17.93 -6.02 -16.68
C LEU A 349 19.07 -5.20 -16.02
N ILE A 350 19.05 -5.09 -14.69
CA ILE A 350 20.09 -4.36 -13.96
C ILE A 350 21.37 -5.19 -13.97
N GLU A 351 22.41 -4.65 -14.62
CA GLU A 351 23.72 -5.27 -14.64
C GLU A 351 24.43 -5.13 -13.28
N GLY A 352 25.00 -6.22 -12.79
CA GLY A 352 25.78 -6.24 -11.56
C GLY A 352 24.93 -6.25 -10.26
N ASP A 353 25.61 -5.95 -9.16
CA ASP A 353 25.06 -6.01 -7.82
C ASP A 353 24.49 -4.63 -7.39
N VAL A 354 23.32 -4.62 -6.76
CA VAL A 354 22.80 -3.41 -6.10
C VAL A 354 23.53 -3.21 -4.76
N PRO A 355 24.07 -2.02 -4.47
CA PRO A 355 24.86 -1.78 -3.26
C PRO A 355 23.99 -1.62 -2.01
N PHE A 356 23.26 -2.66 -1.64
CA PHE A 356 22.49 -2.65 -0.41
C PHE A 356 23.40 -2.61 0.82
N LYS A 357 23.00 -1.85 1.83
CA LYS A 357 23.71 -1.80 3.10
C LYS A 357 23.43 -3.07 3.90
N THR A 358 24.10 -4.14 3.61
CA THR A 358 24.03 -5.40 4.37
C THR A 358 25.21 -5.49 5.32
N ARG A 359 24.97 -6.05 6.52
CA ARG A 359 26.03 -6.37 7.50
C ARG A 359 26.56 -7.79 7.33
N SER A 360 26.09 -8.53 6.34
CA SER A 360 26.39 -9.93 6.10
C SER A 360 26.25 -10.22 4.62
N ASP A 361 26.73 -11.39 4.17
CA ASP A 361 26.57 -11.87 2.80
C ASP A 361 25.14 -12.35 2.48
N TYR A 362 24.17 -11.92 3.27
CA TYR A 362 22.76 -12.24 3.06
C TYR A 362 21.95 -10.94 2.79
N PRO A 363 21.08 -10.94 1.77
CA PRO A 363 20.80 -12.01 0.81
C PRO A 363 22.00 -12.34 -0.10
N SER A 364 22.12 -13.61 -0.48
CA SER A 364 23.13 -14.02 -1.46
C SER A 364 22.81 -13.46 -2.84
N ARG A 365 23.78 -13.50 -3.77
CA ARG A 365 23.56 -13.07 -5.17
C ARG A 365 22.48 -13.91 -5.87
N GLU A 366 22.40 -15.20 -5.55
CA GLU A 366 21.38 -16.10 -6.09
C GLU A 366 19.99 -15.71 -5.57
N LEU A 367 19.87 -15.41 -4.28
CA LEU A 367 18.62 -14.96 -3.69
C LEU A 367 18.20 -13.59 -4.25
N ASP A 368 19.17 -12.67 -4.45
CA ASP A 368 18.90 -11.37 -5.06
C ASP A 368 18.35 -11.52 -6.50
N ARG A 369 18.93 -12.44 -7.30
CA ARG A 369 18.38 -12.73 -8.65
C ARG A 369 16.94 -13.25 -8.59
N MET A 370 16.62 -14.10 -7.60
CA MET A 370 15.25 -14.56 -7.41
C MET A 370 14.32 -13.43 -7.03
N PHE A 371 14.75 -12.49 -6.20
CA PHE A 371 13.96 -11.31 -5.86
C PHE A 371 13.64 -10.44 -7.09
N ARG A 372 14.62 -10.23 -7.98
CA ARG A 372 14.43 -9.48 -9.24
C ARG A 372 13.38 -10.14 -10.13
N LYS A 373 13.50 -11.46 -10.32
CA LYS A 373 12.55 -12.27 -11.09
C LYS A 373 11.13 -12.22 -10.49
N ILE A 374 11.01 -12.47 -9.18
CA ILE A 374 9.73 -12.45 -8.46
C ILE A 374 9.07 -11.08 -8.58
N ALA A 375 9.83 -10.00 -8.42
CA ALA A 375 9.30 -8.63 -8.53
C ALA A 375 8.70 -8.36 -9.91
N TRP A 376 9.40 -8.73 -10.99
CA TRP A 376 8.88 -8.55 -12.35
C TRP A 376 7.64 -9.39 -12.60
N GLN A 377 7.67 -10.67 -12.21
CA GLN A 377 6.50 -11.55 -12.32
C GLN A 377 5.28 -11.00 -11.58
N ALA A 378 5.46 -10.45 -10.38
CA ALA A 378 4.38 -9.83 -9.63
C ALA A 378 3.80 -8.60 -10.36
N VAL A 379 4.66 -7.77 -10.95
CA VAL A 379 4.23 -6.55 -11.63
C VAL A 379 3.46 -6.86 -12.91
N ILE A 380 4.00 -7.71 -13.79
CA ILE A 380 3.31 -8.04 -15.06
C ILE A 380 2.12 -8.99 -14.86
N GLY A 381 2.08 -9.72 -13.75
CA GLY A 381 0.97 -10.59 -13.37
C GLY A 381 -0.23 -9.85 -12.74
N ASN A 382 -0.05 -8.61 -12.30
CA ASN A 382 -1.11 -7.83 -11.68
C ASN A 382 -1.65 -6.75 -12.63
N PRO A 383 -2.89 -6.87 -13.12
CA PRO A 383 -3.44 -5.92 -14.10
C PRO A 383 -3.57 -4.48 -13.57
N LEU A 384 -3.57 -4.28 -12.24
CA LEU A 384 -3.65 -2.96 -11.63
C LEU A 384 -2.30 -2.27 -11.49
N SER A 385 -1.20 -2.95 -11.81
CA SER A 385 0.14 -2.34 -11.87
C SER A 385 0.29 -1.36 -13.04
N GLY A 386 -0.56 -1.52 -14.07
CA GLY A 386 -0.50 -0.77 -15.32
C GLY A 386 0.54 -1.31 -16.31
N HIS A 387 1.11 -2.50 -16.09
CA HIS A 387 2.19 -3.06 -16.92
C HIS A 387 1.85 -4.43 -17.48
N THR A 388 2.26 -4.65 -18.73
CA THR A 388 2.29 -5.95 -19.41
C THR A 388 3.63 -6.07 -20.17
N ASP A 389 4.09 -7.29 -20.38
CA ASP A 389 5.34 -7.60 -21.11
C ASP A 389 5.06 -8.84 -21.98
N LYS A 390 4.42 -8.62 -23.13
CA LYS A 390 3.96 -9.71 -24.02
C LYS A 390 5.10 -10.36 -24.80
N ASN A 391 6.16 -9.59 -25.07
CA ASN A 391 7.31 -10.08 -25.81
C ASN A 391 8.43 -10.62 -24.89
N SER A 392 8.24 -10.53 -23.56
CA SER A 392 9.15 -11.04 -22.52
C SER A 392 10.58 -10.46 -22.62
N ASN A 393 10.68 -9.18 -22.99
CA ASN A 393 11.99 -8.51 -23.08
C ASN A 393 12.37 -7.78 -21.78
N GLY A 394 11.50 -7.79 -20.78
CA GLY A 394 11.70 -7.12 -19.49
C GLY A 394 11.38 -5.63 -19.51
N ILE A 395 10.74 -5.13 -20.55
CA ILE A 395 10.28 -3.75 -20.68
C ILE A 395 8.76 -3.79 -20.85
N SER A 396 8.04 -2.95 -20.12
CA SER A 396 6.58 -2.89 -20.23
C SER A 396 6.14 -2.40 -21.61
N ASP A 397 5.13 -3.06 -22.22
CA ASP A 397 4.57 -2.73 -23.54
C ASP A 397 4.16 -1.25 -23.69
N ASN A 398 3.81 -0.57 -22.59
CA ASN A 398 3.46 0.85 -22.60
C ASN A 398 4.66 1.80 -22.44
N ARG A 399 5.89 1.27 -22.41
CA ARG A 399 7.15 2.01 -22.36
C ARG A 399 7.98 1.87 -23.65
N GLU A 400 7.62 0.92 -24.51
CA GLU A 400 8.16 0.77 -25.84
C GLU A 400 7.53 1.77 -26.82
#